data_e45d9429331643e7f7327c1408329c50
#
_entry.id   e45d9429331643e7f7327c1408329c50
#
_cell.length_a   1.000
_cell.length_b   1.000
_cell.length_c   1.000
_cell.angle_alpha   90.00
_cell.angle_beta   90.00
_cell.angle_gamma   90.00
#
_symmetry.space_group_name_H-M   'P 1'
#
loop_
_entity.id
_entity.type
_entity.pdbx_description
1 polymer ?
#
loop_
_entity_poly.entity_id
_entity_poly.type
_entity_poly.pdbx_seq_one_letter_code
_entity_poly.pdbx_strand_id
1 'polypeptide(L)'
;IFMQVDPMAEKYYGMTPYGYCLSSPLLFSDTDGQDAKVVVKRNRILVKSTIILFGQNTSYRTALQIKHRIETAWNDANKTFIDDKIVRFDIKVKHSKTKPLEANNGMTNYINLINDNERARIINSQEGTMSVTSSAHEFGHIIGLKDRYDTVVKDGQRYSVPHDGYEGTIMAEPSGFGVVIPEDVQSAIKLCVPSGCKKGIFYINKSNSQIAKQHEE
;
A
#
# COMPACT_ATOMS: atom_id res chain seq x y z
N ILE A 1 -1.59 -25.34 -16.28
CA ILE A 1 -1.42 -26.61 -15.53
C ILE A 1 0.05 -26.69 -15.14
N PHE A 2 0.35 -26.80 -13.86
CA PHE A 2 1.71 -27.07 -13.40
C PHE A 2 2.11 -28.51 -13.69
N MET A 3 3.38 -28.71 -13.99
CA MET A 3 4.00 -30.04 -14.14
C MET A 3 4.37 -30.67 -12.78
N GLN A 4 4.29 -29.87 -11.70
CA GLN A 4 4.52 -30.30 -10.30
C GLN A 4 3.31 -29.96 -9.44
N VAL A 5 3.13 -30.71 -8.34
CA VAL A 5 2.09 -30.43 -7.35
C VAL A 5 2.40 -29.12 -6.65
N ASP A 6 1.39 -28.26 -6.50
CA ASP A 6 1.50 -27.02 -5.72
C ASP A 6 1.88 -27.36 -4.27
N PRO A 7 3.00 -26.85 -3.74
CA PRO A 7 3.41 -27.08 -2.33
C PRO A 7 2.38 -26.64 -1.29
N MET A 8 1.41 -25.81 -1.69
CA MET A 8 0.34 -25.29 -0.84
C MET A 8 -1.01 -25.96 -1.10
N ALA A 9 -1.06 -27.00 -1.94
CA ALA A 9 -2.30 -27.69 -2.32
C ALA A 9 -3.15 -28.15 -1.13
N GLU A 10 -2.52 -28.53 -0.01
CA GLU A 10 -3.21 -28.95 1.20
C GLU A 10 -4.10 -27.86 1.85
N LYS A 11 -3.86 -26.58 1.53
CA LYS A 11 -4.66 -25.47 2.03
C LYS A 11 -5.92 -25.20 1.21
N TYR A 12 -6.05 -25.83 0.05
CA TYR A 12 -7.13 -25.55 -0.91
C TYR A 12 -7.96 -26.80 -1.18
N TYR A 13 -8.68 -27.28 -0.16
CA TYR A 13 -9.58 -28.44 -0.28
C TYR A 13 -10.65 -28.17 -1.36
N GLY A 14 -10.70 -29.03 -2.36
CA GLY A 14 -11.66 -28.94 -3.47
C GLY A 14 -11.09 -28.41 -4.78
N MET A 15 -9.80 -28.08 -4.82
CA MET A 15 -9.09 -27.68 -6.05
C MET A 15 -8.05 -28.71 -6.48
N THR A 16 -7.80 -28.75 -7.79
CA THR A 16 -6.75 -29.63 -8.30
C THR A 16 -5.35 -29.15 -7.83
N PRO A 17 -4.50 -30.05 -7.30
CA PRO A 17 -3.13 -29.71 -6.90
C PRO A 17 -2.23 -29.18 -8.04
N TYR A 18 -2.69 -29.27 -9.27
CA TYR A 18 -2.01 -28.80 -10.48
C TYR A 18 -2.63 -27.52 -11.06
N GLY A 19 -3.54 -26.90 -10.33
CA GLY A 19 -4.20 -25.65 -10.75
C GLY A 19 -3.27 -24.46 -10.58
N TYR A 20 -3.00 -23.73 -11.68
CA TYR A 20 -2.31 -22.42 -11.64
C TYR A 20 -3.37 -21.32 -11.63
N CYS A 21 -3.27 -20.39 -10.67
CA CYS A 21 -4.17 -19.24 -10.52
C CYS A 21 -5.66 -19.63 -10.65
N LEU A 22 -6.09 -20.70 -9.98
CA LEU A 22 -7.46 -21.24 -10.07
C LEU A 22 -7.90 -21.57 -11.50
N SER A 23 -6.95 -21.91 -12.38
CA SER A 23 -7.16 -22.09 -13.83
C SER A 23 -7.65 -20.83 -14.56
N SER A 24 -7.47 -19.66 -13.97
CA SER A 24 -7.86 -18.36 -14.53
C SER A 24 -6.71 -17.33 -14.43
N PRO A 25 -5.55 -17.58 -15.10
CA PRO A 25 -4.36 -16.74 -15.00
C PRO A 25 -4.55 -15.31 -15.54
N LEU A 26 -5.63 -15.04 -16.25
CA LEU A 26 -6.01 -13.69 -16.69
C LEU A 26 -6.79 -12.90 -15.62
N LEU A 27 -7.39 -13.59 -14.65
CA LEU A 27 -8.16 -12.98 -13.56
C LEU A 27 -7.39 -12.97 -12.24
N PHE A 28 -6.52 -13.97 -12.03
CA PHE A 28 -5.69 -14.11 -10.85
C PHE A 28 -4.24 -14.06 -11.30
N SER A 29 -3.59 -12.95 -11.09
CA SER A 29 -2.14 -12.89 -11.15
C SER A 29 -1.64 -13.45 -9.83
N ASP A 30 -0.82 -14.52 -9.89
CA ASP A 30 -0.01 -14.96 -8.75
C ASP A 30 1.11 -13.93 -8.58
N THR A 31 0.71 -12.80 -8.06
CA THR A 31 1.62 -11.76 -7.64
C THR A 31 1.92 -12.06 -6.17
N ASP A 32 3.13 -12.46 -5.85
CA ASP A 32 3.72 -12.33 -4.51
C ASP A 32 3.73 -10.85 -4.10
N GLY A 33 2.61 -10.15 -4.33
CA GLY A 33 2.40 -8.71 -4.22
C GLY A 33 2.59 -8.19 -2.81
N GLN A 34 3.82 -8.21 -2.36
CA GLN A 34 4.25 -7.65 -1.09
C GLN A 34 4.53 -6.17 -1.32
N ASP A 35 3.58 -5.31 -0.99
CA ASP A 35 3.67 -3.87 -1.23
C ASP A 35 4.62 -3.18 -0.26
N ALA A 36 4.77 -3.74 0.96
CA ALA A 36 5.73 -3.25 1.95
C ALA A 36 6.22 -4.37 2.87
N LYS A 37 7.45 -4.22 3.35
CA LYS A 37 8.10 -5.10 4.33
C LYS A 37 8.09 -4.46 5.71
N VAL A 38 7.60 -5.19 6.71
CA VAL A 38 7.57 -4.77 8.11
C VAL A 38 8.59 -5.58 8.90
N VAL A 39 9.56 -4.90 9.48
CA VAL A 39 10.61 -5.51 10.30
C VAL A 39 10.40 -5.14 11.76
N VAL A 40 9.97 -6.11 12.56
CA VAL A 40 9.79 -5.94 14.00
C VAL A 40 11.12 -6.23 14.71
N LYS A 41 11.58 -5.25 15.49
CA LYS A 41 12.76 -5.33 16.35
C LYS A 41 12.37 -5.10 17.81
N ARG A 42 13.32 -5.24 18.74
CA ARG A 42 13.06 -5.14 20.18
C ARG A 42 12.35 -3.83 20.58
N ASN A 43 12.77 -2.70 20.02
CA ASN A 43 12.30 -1.35 20.40
C ASN A 43 11.68 -0.55 19.24
N ARG A 44 11.56 -1.13 18.05
CA ARG A 44 11.00 -0.45 16.89
C ARG A 44 10.40 -1.41 15.88
N ILE A 45 9.45 -0.89 15.12
CA ILE A 45 8.89 -1.48 13.91
C ILE A 45 9.32 -0.61 12.74
N LEU A 46 9.89 -1.21 11.70
CA LEU A 46 10.36 -0.51 10.52
C LEU A 46 9.56 -0.97 9.30
N VAL A 47 8.79 -0.06 8.71
CA VAL A 47 8.04 -0.28 7.48
C VAL A 47 8.89 0.18 6.31
N LYS A 48 9.19 -0.72 5.38
CA LYS A 48 10.00 -0.45 4.20
C LYS A 48 9.22 -0.70 2.94
N SER A 49 9.27 0.24 2.00
CA SER A 49 8.71 0.08 0.67
C SER A 49 9.64 0.70 -0.37
N THR A 50 9.58 0.22 -1.59
CA THR A 50 10.26 0.82 -2.74
C THR A 50 9.21 1.26 -3.74
N ILE A 51 9.29 2.51 -4.19
CA ILE A 51 8.43 3.07 -5.22
C ILE A 51 9.31 3.41 -6.42
N ILE A 52 8.98 2.91 -7.59
CA ILE A 52 9.57 3.31 -8.86
C ILE A 52 8.55 4.17 -9.59
N LEU A 53 8.80 5.47 -9.60
CA LEU A 53 8.01 6.41 -10.38
C LEU A 53 8.39 6.29 -11.85
N PHE A 54 7.42 6.18 -12.73
CA PHE A 54 7.67 6.21 -14.16
C PHE A 54 6.78 7.23 -14.88
N GLY A 55 7.16 7.59 -16.10
CA GLY A 55 6.47 8.60 -16.90
C GLY A 55 7.36 9.79 -17.26
N GLN A 56 6.90 10.61 -18.21
CA GLN A 56 7.70 11.69 -18.79
C GLN A 56 8.11 12.78 -17.79
N ASN A 57 7.25 13.03 -16.80
CA ASN A 57 7.46 14.08 -15.79
C ASN A 57 8.34 13.64 -14.62
N THR A 58 8.87 12.40 -14.64
CA THR A 58 9.71 11.89 -13.57
C THR A 58 11.11 12.51 -13.62
N SER A 59 11.64 12.83 -12.44
CA SER A 59 12.99 13.31 -12.23
C SER A 59 13.50 12.90 -10.84
N TYR A 60 14.80 13.02 -10.63
CA TYR A 60 15.38 12.86 -9.30
C TYR A 60 14.75 13.80 -8.26
N ARG A 61 14.48 15.07 -8.67
CA ARG A 61 13.84 16.05 -7.81
C ARG A 61 12.43 15.64 -7.39
N THR A 62 11.60 15.18 -8.34
CA THR A 62 10.23 14.72 -8.02
C THR A 62 10.26 13.46 -7.16
N ALA A 63 11.20 12.54 -7.38
CA ALA A 63 11.37 11.36 -6.53
C ALA A 63 11.74 11.73 -5.08
N LEU A 64 12.63 12.71 -4.89
CA LEU A 64 12.97 13.22 -3.55
C LEU A 64 11.80 13.94 -2.88
N GLN A 65 11.03 14.73 -3.62
CA GLN A 65 9.85 15.42 -3.09
C GLN A 65 8.81 14.42 -2.58
N ILE A 66 8.50 13.40 -3.38
CA ILE A 66 7.56 12.33 -3.00
C ILE A 66 8.07 11.56 -1.77
N LYS A 67 9.35 11.14 -1.78
CA LYS A 67 9.97 10.51 -0.61
C LYS A 67 9.79 11.36 0.65
N HIS A 68 10.16 12.63 0.57
CA HIS A 68 10.09 13.55 1.70
C HIS A 68 8.67 13.73 2.21
N ARG A 69 7.69 13.91 1.31
CA ARG A 69 6.28 14.04 1.72
C ARG A 69 5.76 12.79 2.42
N ILE A 70 6.02 11.61 1.86
CA ILE A 70 5.60 10.35 2.48
C ILE A 70 6.26 10.19 3.85
N GLU A 71 7.59 10.30 3.93
CA GLU A 71 8.31 10.09 5.19
C GLU A 71 7.96 11.14 6.25
N THR A 72 7.76 12.39 5.87
CA THR A 72 7.32 13.43 6.81
C THR A 72 5.93 13.12 7.35
N ALA A 73 4.95 12.90 6.48
CA ALA A 73 3.59 12.63 6.92
C ALA A 73 3.50 11.39 7.83
N TRP A 74 4.13 10.27 7.43
CA TRP A 74 3.99 9.00 8.14
C TRP A 74 4.92 8.85 9.35
N ASN A 75 6.04 9.57 9.42
CA ASN A 75 6.93 9.58 10.59
C ASN A 75 6.58 10.67 11.62
N ASP A 76 5.88 11.75 11.20
CA ASP A 76 5.41 12.81 12.10
C ASP A 76 4.11 12.43 12.83
N ALA A 77 3.47 11.34 12.44
CA ALA A 77 2.29 10.81 13.13
C ALA A 77 2.58 10.53 14.61
N ASN A 78 2.76 11.57 15.39
CA ASN A 78 2.93 11.66 16.84
C ASN A 78 3.69 10.47 17.46
N LYS A 79 4.80 10.02 16.79
CA LYS A 79 5.63 8.90 17.26
C LYS A 79 4.76 7.70 17.64
N THR A 80 3.97 7.18 16.71
CA THR A 80 3.07 6.05 16.98
C THR A 80 3.84 4.88 17.55
N PHE A 81 3.34 4.34 18.65
CA PHE A 81 3.85 3.16 19.31
C PHE A 81 2.87 2.00 19.16
N ILE A 82 3.42 0.81 18.94
CA ILE A 82 2.70 -0.47 18.95
C ILE A 82 3.49 -1.42 19.85
N ASP A 83 2.88 -1.95 20.91
CA ASP A 83 3.54 -2.82 21.90
C ASP A 83 4.89 -2.22 22.37
N ASP A 84 4.90 -0.94 22.79
CA ASP A 84 6.08 -0.16 23.23
C ASP A 84 7.19 0.02 22.18
N LYS A 85 6.91 -0.34 20.93
CA LYS A 85 7.85 -0.16 19.81
C LYS A 85 7.46 1.04 18.97
N ILE A 86 8.40 1.95 18.77
CA ILE A 86 8.21 3.07 17.87
C ILE A 86 8.12 2.58 16.41
N VAL A 87 7.13 3.06 15.66
CA VAL A 87 6.99 2.78 14.23
C VAL A 87 7.77 3.82 13.42
N ARG A 88 8.48 3.37 12.38
CA ARG A 88 9.22 4.20 11.44
C ARG A 88 9.03 3.70 10.02
N PHE A 89 8.91 4.65 9.10
CA PHE A 89 8.80 4.43 7.66
C PHE A 89 10.12 4.82 6.98
N ASP A 90 10.66 3.91 6.20
CA ASP A 90 11.91 4.05 5.41
C ASP A 90 11.59 3.72 3.96
N ILE A 91 11.35 4.75 3.17
CA ILE A 91 10.84 4.62 1.81
C ILE A 91 11.93 4.91 0.80
N LYS A 92 12.12 4.02 -0.16
CA LYS A 92 12.98 4.25 -1.31
C LYS A 92 12.14 4.69 -2.50
N VAL A 93 12.43 5.86 -3.05
CA VAL A 93 11.79 6.34 -4.27
C VAL A 93 12.84 6.45 -5.37
N LYS A 94 12.61 5.76 -6.48
CA LYS A 94 13.41 5.80 -7.69
C LYS A 94 12.57 6.38 -8.82
N HIS A 95 13.20 6.74 -9.93
CA HIS A 95 12.48 7.24 -11.12
C HIS A 95 12.99 6.59 -12.40
N SER A 96 12.11 6.48 -13.39
CA SER A 96 12.40 6.01 -14.74
C SER A 96 11.54 6.77 -15.74
N LYS A 97 11.98 6.97 -16.98
CA LYS A 97 11.15 7.57 -18.03
C LYS A 97 10.08 6.62 -18.56
N THR A 98 10.35 5.33 -18.49
CA THR A 98 9.43 4.27 -18.93
C THR A 98 9.18 3.31 -17.78
N LYS A 99 8.05 2.61 -17.82
CA LYS A 99 7.76 1.54 -16.87
C LYS A 99 8.82 0.45 -17.03
N PRO A 100 9.54 0.06 -15.96
CA PRO A 100 10.50 -1.03 -16.02
C PRO A 100 9.82 -2.36 -16.37
N LEU A 101 10.54 -3.20 -17.13
CA LEU A 101 10.08 -4.55 -17.49
C LEU A 101 10.38 -5.60 -16.41
N GLU A 102 11.10 -5.22 -15.36
CA GLU A 102 11.50 -6.14 -14.30
C GLU A 102 10.28 -6.65 -13.53
N ALA A 103 10.32 -7.92 -13.22
CA ALA A 103 9.32 -8.55 -12.37
C ALA A 103 9.28 -7.89 -10.99
N ASN A 104 8.10 -7.79 -10.43
CA ASN A 104 7.92 -7.32 -9.06
C ASN A 104 8.64 -8.28 -8.08
N ASN A 105 9.52 -7.73 -7.27
CA ASN A 105 10.27 -8.49 -6.25
C ASN A 105 9.56 -8.47 -4.88
N GLY A 106 8.27 -8.23 -4.86
CA GLY A 106 7.45 -8.26 -3.66
C GLY A 106 7.57 -7.05 -2.72
N MET A 107 8.37 -6.02 -3.03
CA MET A 107 8.47 -4.79 -2.23
C MET A 107 8.55 -3.54 -3.11
N THR A 108 8.37 -3.70 -4.40
CA THR A 108 8.53 -2.61 -5.36
C THR A 108 7.20 -2.28 -6.02
N ASN A 109 6.80 -1.04 -5.83
CA ASN A 109 5.57 -0.49 -6.39
C ASN A 109 5.90 0.34 -7.62
N TYR A 110 5.27 0.04 -8.74
CA TYR A 110 5.47 0.76 -10.01
C TYR A 110 4.34 1.75 -10.21
N ILE A 111 4.64 3.03 -10.10
CA ILE A 111 3.65 4.10 -10.04
C ILE A 111 3.89 5.10 -11.18
N ASN A 112 2.87 5.32 -12.00
CA ASN A 112 2.92 6.37 -13.01
C ASN A 112 2.77 7.73 -12.37
N LEU A 113 3.74 8.62 -12.57
CA LEU A 113 3.68 9.98 -12.08
C LEU A 113 2.73 10.82 -12.95
N ILE A 114 1.69 11.32 -12.33
CA ILE A 114 0.70 12.24 -12.93
C ILE A 114 0.85 13.66 -12.38
N ASN A 115 0.16 14.62 -13.01
CA ASN A 115 0.11 15.98 -12.50
C ASN A 115 -0.83 16.10 -11.29
N ASP A 116 -0.66 17.15 -10.49
CA ASP A 116 -1.45 17.36 -9.27
C ASP A 116 -2.95 17.64 -9.54
N ASN A 117 -3.33 18.00 -10.77
CA ASN A 117 -4.72 18.18 -11.19
C ASN A 117 -5.38 16.90 -11.72
N GLU A 118 -4.65 15.81 -11.78
CA GLU A 118 -5.17 14.51 -12.20
C GLU A 118 -5.50 13.62 -10.97
N ARG A 119 -6.50 12.74 -11.14
CA ARG A 119 -6.88 11.83 -10.05
C ARG A 119 -5.86 10.71 -9.89
N ALA A 120 -5.22 10.65 -8.74
CA ALA A 120 -4.34 9.56 -8.36
C ALA A 120 -5.14 8.31 -7.94
N ARG A 121 -4.54 7.13 -8.06
CA ARG A 121 -5.14 5.86 -7.65
C ARG A 121 -4.10 4.75 -7.56
N ILE A 122 -4.09 4.01 -6.46
CA ILE A 122 -3.31 2.78 -6.32
C ILE A 122 -4.24 1.57 -6.46
N ILE A 123 -3.97 0.73 -7.45
CA ILE A 123 -4.73 -0.51 -7.68
C ILE A 123 -3.99 -1.69 -7.05
N ASN A 124 -2.72 -1.83 -7.36
CA ASN A 124 -1.82 -2.85 -6.83
C ASN A 124 -0.36 -2.39 -6.97
N SER A 125 0.60 -3.23 -6.60
CA SER A 125 2.02 -2.91 -6.67
C SER A 125 2.59 -2.65 -8.06
N GLN A 126 1.86 -3.03 -9.12
CA GLN A 126 2.29 -2.86 -10.51
C GLN A 126 1.47 -1.82 -11.28
N GLU A 127 0.36 -1.40 -10.73
CA GLU A 127 -0.59 -0.51 -11.38
C GLU A 127 -1.10 0.55 -10.42
N GLY A 128 -0.66 1.75 -10.61
CA GLY A 128 -1.10 2.90 -9.84
C GLY A 128 -0.63 4.20 -10.45
N THR A 129 -1.29 5.27 -10.04
CA THR A 129 -0.92 6.64 -10.37
C THR A 129 -0.79 7.45 -9.09
N MET A 130 0.12 8.42 -9.09
CA MET A 130 0.40 9.27 -7.94
C MET A 130 0.88 10.64 -8.44
N SER A 131 0.46 11.68 -7.80
CA SER A 131 1.05 13.01 -7.97
C SER A 131 1.98 13.34 -6.80
N VAL A 132 2.70 14.45 -6.89
CA VAL A 132 3.53 14.90 -5.76
C VAL A 132 2.65 15.20 -4.55
N THR A 133 1.52 15.89 -4.73
CA THR A 133 0.65 16.30 -3.63
C THR A 133 -0.11 15.12 -3.00
N SER A 134 -0.63 14.18 -3.80
CA SER A 134 -1.38 13.03 -3.29
C SER A 134 -0.50 11.92 -2.70
N SER A 135 0.82 12.02 -2.81
CA SER A 135 1.74 10.90 -2.54
C SER A 135 1.63 10.32 -1.13
N ALA A 136 1.39 11.13 -0.11
CA ALA A 136 1.24 10.64 1.26
C ALA A 136 -0.06 9.85 1.46
N HIS A 137 -1.16 10.26 0.81
CA HIS A 137 -2.44 9.55 0.78
C HIS A 137 -2.30 8.22 0.02
N GLU A 138 -1.76 8.27 -1.20
CA GLU A 138 -1.58 7.08 -2.04
C GLU A 138 -0.64 6.05 -1.39
N PHE A 139 0.32 6.50 -0.60
CA PHE A 139 1.15 5.59 0.18
C PHE A 139 0.34 4.82 1.23
N GLY A 140 -0.71 5.42 1.80
CA GLY A 140 -1.67 4.73 2.67
C GLY A 140 -2.28 3.51 1.97
N HIS A 141 -2.65 3.64 0.69
CA HIS A 141 -3.15 2.51 -0.11
C HIS A 141 -2.07 1.45 -0.37
N ILE A 142 -0.82 1.85 -0.59
CA ILE A 142 0.30 0.90 -0.73
C ILE A 142 0.45 0.04 0.53
N ILE A 143 0.22 0.59 1.70
CA ILE A 143 0.28 -0.15 2.97
C ILE A 143 -1.07 -0.73 3.42
N GLY A 144 -2.03 -0.84 2.51
CA GLY A 144 -3.29 -1.59 2.70
C GLY A 144 -4.43 -0.83 3.32
N LEU A 145 -4.32 0.49 3.51
CA LEU A 145 -5.42 1.30 4.05
C LEU A 145 -6.45 1.61 2.96
N LYS A 146 -7.67 1.87 3.40
CA LYS A 146 -8.79 2.28 2.55
C LYS A 146 -9.07 3.75 2.72
N ASP A 147 -9.75 4.32 1.71
CA ASP A 147 -10.34 5.64 1.84
C ASP A 147 -11.28 5.72 3.05
N ARG A 148 -11.27 6.87 3.71
CA ARG A 148 -12.21 7.24 4.77
C ARG A 148 -13.10 8.39 4.33
N TYR A 149 -13.52 8.34 3.07
CA TYR A 149 -14.49 9.25 2.48
C TYR A 149 -15.37 8.52 1.47
N ASP A 150 -16.57 9.05 1.26
CA ASP A 150 -17.44 8.67 0.17
C ASP A 150 -17.33 9.64 -0.99
N THR A 151 -17.46 9.17 -2.21
CA THR A 151 -17.54 10.04 -3.38
C THR A 151 -19.00 10.35 -3.69
N VAL A 152 -19.40 11.59 -3.50
CA VAL A 152 -20.76 12.09 -3.82
C VAL A 152 -20.72 12.87 -5.12
N VAL A 153 -21.72 12.67 -5.98
CA VAL A 153 -21.92 13.47 -7.21
C VAL A 153 -23.04 14.46 -6.96
N LYS A 154 -22.73 15.76 -7.05
CA LYS A 154 -23.71 16.84 -6.96
C LYS A 154 -23.48 17.81 -8.12
N ASP A 155 -24.56 18.14 -8.85
CA ASP A 155 -24.51 19.05 -10.01
C ASP A 155 -23.47 18.63 -11.07
N GLY A 156 -23.30 17.32 -11.29
CA GLY A 156 -22.33 16.75 -12.23
C GLY A 156 -20.88 16.79 -11.75
N GLN A 157 -20.60 17.33 -10.57
CA GLN A 157 -19.28 17.37 -9.96
C GLN A 157 -19.15 16.31 -8.87
N ARG A 158 -17.92 15.78 -8.71
CA ARG A 158 -17.59 14.80 -7.69
C ARG A 158 -16.96 15.48 -6.48
N TYR A 159 -17.46 15.13 -5.29
CA TYR A 159 -16.96 15.61 -4.02
C TYR A 159 -16.57 14.41 -3.16
N SER A 160 -15.45 14.52 -2.46
CA SER A 160 -15.07 13.57 -1.41
C SER A 160 -15.65 14.08 -0.09
N VAL A 161 -16.49 13.26 0.53
CA VAL A 161 -17.11 13.58 1.83
C VAL A 161 -16.47 12.67 2.86
N PRO A 162 -15.64 13.20 3.78
CA PRO A 162 -15.04 12.42 4.85
C PRO A 162 -16.07 11.65 5.68
N HIS A 163 -15.71 10.47 6.15
CA HIS A 163 -16.50 9.78 7.17
C HIS A 163 -16.41 10.53 8.49
N ASP A 164 -17.49 10.51 9.27
CA ASP A 164 -17.59 11.22 10.54
C ASP A 164 -16.40 10.90 11.46
N GLY A 165 -15.74 11.95 11.96
CA GLY A 165 -14.60 11.87 12.86
C GLY A 165 -13.24 11.63 12.16
N TYR A 166 -13.20 11.58 10.83
CA TYR A 166 -11.96 11.43 10.04
C TYR A 166 -11.62 12.66 9.21
N GLU A 167 -12.34 13.76 9.38
CA GLU A 167 -12.11 15.01 8.70
C GLU A 167 -10.65 15.48 8.89
N GLY A 168 -10.00 15.88 7.80
CA GLY A 168 -8.60 16.32 7.81
C GLY A 168 -7.57 15.21 8.05
N THR A 169 -7.98 13.94 8.11
CA THR A 169 -7.02 12.83 8.16
C THR A 169 -6.51 12.45 6.77
N ILE A 170 -5.33 11.83 6.70
CA ILE A 170 -4.68 11.54 5.41
C ILE A 170 -5.54 10.64 4.51
N MET A 171 -6.24 9.66 5.07
CA MET A 171 -7.08 8.74 4.30
C MET A 171 -8.47 9.31 3.98
N ALA A 172 -8.86 10.44 4.55
CA ALA A 172 -10.07 11.17 4.23
C ALA A 172 -9.82 12.33 3.26
N GLU A 173 -8.56 12.73 3.05
CA GLU A 173 -8.16 13.85 2.20
C GLU A 173 -7.41 13.36 0.95
N PRO A 174 -8.10 13.10 -0.17
CA PRO A 174 -7.47 12.59 -1.41
C PRO A 174 -6.43 13.55 -2.01
N SER A 175 -6.47 14.82 -1.64
CA SER A 175 -5.44 15.82 -1.98
C SER A 175 -4.07 15.54 -1.37
N GLY A 176 -4.00 14.67 -0.35
CA GLY A 176 -2.76 14.35 0.36
C GLY A 176 -2.29 15.42 1.37
N PHE A 177 -3.14 16.36 1.73
CA PHE A 177 -2.85 17.39 2.76
C PHE A 177 -3.38 17.04 4.15
N GLY A 178 -4.02 15.89 4.30
CA GLY A 178 -4.48 15.40 5.58
C GLY A 178 -3.34 14.97 6.52
N VAL A 179 -3.67 14.78 7.79
CA VAL A 179 -2.75 14.33 8.83
C VAL A 179 -2.84 12.82 8.99
N VAL A 180 -1.70 12.14 9.04
CA VAL A 180 -1.65 10.72 9.43
C VAL A 180 -1.93 10.61 10.93
N ILE A 181 -2.93 9.84 11.30
CA ILE A 181 -3.27 9.59 12.69
C ILE A 181 -2.69 8.24 13.17
N PRO A 182 -2.48 8.06 14.49
CA PRO A 182 -1.96 6.80 15.04
C PRO A 182 -2.76 5.57 14.62
N GLU A 183 -4.06 5.70 14.46
CA GLU A 183 -4.95 4.62 14.03
C GLU A 183 -4.63 4.13 12.60
N ASP A 184 -4.24 5.02 11.68
CA ASP A 184 -3.82 4.63 10.32
C ASP A 184 -2.58 3.73 10.39
N VAL A 185 -1.59 4.14 11.17
CA VAL A 185 -0.35 3.38 11.36
C VAL A 185 -0.62 2.04 12.03
N GLN A 186 -1.45 2.02 13.08
CA GLN A 186 -1.81 0.80 13.79
C GLN A 186 -2.58 -0.17 12.90
N SER A 187 -3.53 0.33 12.12
CA SER A 187 -4.32 -0.48 11.18
C SER A 187 -3.43 -1.14 10.13
N ALA A 188 -2.51 -0.41 9.50
CA ALA A 188 -1.58 -0.95 8.53
C ALA A 188 -0.68 -2.06 9.13
N ILE A 189 -0.17 -1.88 10.36
CA ILE A 189 0.69 -2.86 11.01
C ILE A 189 -0.09 -4.09 11.47
N LYS A 190 -1.28 -3.93 12.05
CA LYS A 190 -2.13 -5.03 12.52
C LYS A 190 -2.57 -5.98 11.40
N LEU A 191 -2.60 -5.53 10.16
CA LEU A 191 -2.90 -6.39 9.00
C LEU A 191 -1.89 -7.54 8.84
N CYS A 192 -0.65 -7.37 9.29
CA CYS A 192 0.40 -8.35 9.05
C CYS A 192 1.19 -8.79 10.28
N VAL A 193 1.23 -7.98 11.35
CA VAL A 193 2.04 -8.28 12.54
C VAL A 193 1.15 -8.79 13.67
N PRO A 194 1.36 -10.04 14.16
CA PRO A 194 0.63 -10.56 15.30
C PRO A 194 0.87 -9.72 16.57
N SER A 195 -0.18 -9.58 17.39
CA SER A 195 -0.08 -8.90 18.68
C SER A 195 0.98 -9.52 19.56
N GLY A 196 1.76 -8.70 20.29
CA GLY A 196 2.82 -9.15 21.18
C GLY A 196 4.07 -9.67 20.47
N CYS A 197 4.19 -9.53 19.15
CA CYS A 197 5.36 -9.97 18.40
C CYS A 197 6.64 -9.27 18.89
N LYS A 198 7.64 -10.03 19.35
CA LYS A 198 8.91 -9.48 19.85
C LYS A 198 9.90 -9.18 18.74
N LYS A 199 9.99 -10.04 17.73
CA LYS A 199 10.86 -9.91 16.54
C LYS A 199 10.27 -10.69 15.37
N GLY A 200 10.42 -10.15 14.15
CA GLY A 200 9.98 -10.86 12.95
C GLY A 200 10.10 -10.00 11.69
N ILE A 201 9.89 -10.65 10.57
CA ILE A 201 9.75 -10.00 9.27
C ILE A 201 8.39 -10.39 8.74
N PHE A 202 7.60 -9.41 8.38
CA PHE A 202 6.25 -9.55 7.87
C PHE A 202 6.12 -8.72 6.59
N TYR A 203 5.04 -8.95 5.85
CA TYR A 203 4.80 -8.26 4.60
C TYR A 203 3.36 -7.78 4.56
N ILE A 204 3.17 -6.54 4.17
CA ILE A 204 1.86 -6.00 3.86
C ILE A 204 1.57 -6.38 2.41
N ASN A 205 0.44 -7.05 2.20
CA ASN A 205 -0.05 -7.37 0.88
C ASN A 205 -1.47 -6.81 0.77
N LYS A 206 -1.73 -6.02 -0.25
CA LYS A 206 -3.03 -5.39 -0.49
C LYS A 206 -4.15 -6.42 -0.66
N SER A 207 -3.84 -7.62 -1.18
CA SER A 207 -4.81 -8.71 -1.30
C SER A 207 -5.27 -9.25 0.07
N ASN A 208 -4.44 -9.19 1.11
CA ASN A 208 -4.81 -9.63 2.46
C ASN A 208 -5.83 -8.70 3.12
N SER A 209 -5.88 -7.42 2.76
CA SER A 209 -6.88 -6.47 3.26
C SER A 209 -8.30 -6.75 2.74
N GLN A 210 -8.43 -7.50 1.63
CA GLN A 210 -9.73 -7.93 1.11
C GLN A 210 -10.21 -9.25 1.72
N ILE A 211 -9.28 -10.12 2.15
CA ILE A 211 -9.60 -11.42 2.77
C ILE A 211 -10.20 -11.24 4.18
N ALA A 212 -9.76 -10.23 4.93
CA ALA A 212 -10.31 -9.94 6.25
C ALA A 212 -11.81 -9.59 6.25
N LYS A 213 -12.37 -9.15 5.12
CA LYS A 213 -13.82 -8.88 4.98
C LYS A 213 -14.70 -10.11 4.77
N GLN A 214 -14.12 -11.26 4.40
CA GLN A 214 -14.91 -12.50 4.16
C GLN A 214 -15.13 -13.33 5.43
N HIS A 215 -14.56 -12.93 6.56
CA HIS A 215 -14.72 -13.61 7.85
C HIS A 215 -15.53 -12.82 8.88
N GLU A 216 -16.10 -11.65 8.51
CA GLU A 216 -16.98 -10.84 9.37
C GLU A 216 -18.44 -10.78 8.89
N GLU A 217 -18.86 -11.71 7.99
CA GLU A 217 -20.29 -11.93 7.65
C GLU A 217 -20.83 -13.23 8.27
#